data_bce893c29e4e2c1cd8187b60e684278a
#
_entry.id   bce893c29e4e2c1cd8187b60e684278a
#
_cell.length_a   1.000
_cell.length_b   1.000
_cell.length_c   1.000
_cell.angle_alpha   90.00
_cell.angle_beta   90.00
_cell.angle_gamma   90.00
#
_symmetry.space_group_name_H-M   'P 1'
#
loop_
_entity.id
_entity.type
_entity.pdbx_description
1 polymer ?
#
loop_
_entity_poly.entity_id
_entity_poly.type
_entity_poly.pdbx_seq_one_letter_code
_entity_poly.pdbx_strand_id
1 'polypeptide(L)'
;MNIDEAINVYRKMKTLPSQCHLNWLKENFNPILKQMDKDLQETKWLASNEFGLADVSLTPYVNRVAMMGMSEWWEGRLPYLSNWWARIQEVPTFQSAILDWCPQDLTDDLMNFGSQSWPDVQKIIGFDD
;
A
#
# COMPACT_ATOMS: atom_id res chain seq x y z
N MET A 1 -2.92 -31.27 -8.62
CA MET A 1 -3.32 -30.01 -9.31
C MET A 1 -2.44 -29.83 -10.54
N ASN A 2 -3.04 -29.71 -11.71
CA ASN A 2 -2.27 -29.41 -12.91
C ASN A 2 -2.00 -27.90 -13.05
N ILE A 3 -1.16 -27.52 -14.00
CA ILE A 3 -0.78 -26.12 -14.18
C ILE A 3 -1.98 -25.23 -14.51
N ASP A 4 -2.90 -25.69 -15.32
CA ASP A 4 -4.08 -24.92 -15.72
C ASP A 4 -5.01 -24.66 -14.54
N GLU A 5 -5.19 -25.66 -13.68
CA GLU A 5 -5.95 -25.50 -12.44
C GLU A 5 -5.29 -24.48 -11.50
N ALA A 6 -3.97 -24.57 -11.35
CA ALA A 6 -3.22 -23.63 -10.53
C ALA A 6 -3.33 -22.20 -11.06
N ILE A 7 -3.23 -22.00 -12.37
CA ILE A 7 -3.40 -20.71 -13.02
C ILE A 7 -4.81 -20.16 -12.78
N ASN A 8 -5.84 -21.00 -12.92
CA ASN A 8 -7.22 -20.57 -12.69
C ASN A 8 -7.49 -20.17 -11.24
N VAL A 9 -6.97 -20.94 -10.29
CA VAL A 9 -7.04 -20.61 -8.86
C VAL A 9 -6.36 -19.26 -8.59
N TYR A 10 -5.15 -19.07 -9.13
CA TYR A 10 -4.39 -17.83 -8.99
C TYR A 10 -5.14 -16.63 -9.56
N ARG A 11 -5.73 -16.77 -10.75
CA ARG A 11 -6.54 -15.71 -11.37
C ARG A 11 -7.74 -15.35 -10.52
N LYS A 12 -8.44 -16.34 -9.95
CA LYS A 12 -9.57 -16.10 -9.06
C LYS A 12 -9.14 -15.38 -7.79
N MET A 13 -8.00 -15.75 -7.23
CA MET A 13 -7.45 -15.08 -6.05
C MET A 13 -7.10 -13.62 -6.32
N LYS A 14 -6.68 -13.28 -7.54
CA LYS A 14 -6.38 -11.90 -7.93
C LYS A 14 -7.60 -11.03 -8.11
N THR A 15 -8.73 -11.60 -8.54
CA THR A 15 -9.91 -10.83 -8.93
C THR A 15 -10.92 -10.60 -7.82
N LEU A 16 -10.87 -11.40 -6.74
CA LEU A 16 -11.82 -11.32 -5.64
C LEU A 16 -11.05 -11.31 -4.32
N PRO A 17 -10.92 -10.14 -3.66
CA PRO A 17 -10.37 -10.12 -2.32
C PRO A 17 -11.27 -10.96 -1.42
N SER A 18 -10.68 -11.94 -0.71
CA SER A 18 -11.43 -12.73 0.26
C SER A 18 -11.84 -11.87 1.45
N GLN A 19 -12.93 -12.22 2.11
CA GLN A 19 -13.35 -11.53 3.33
C GLN A 19 -12.24 -11.55 4.39
N CYS A 20 -11.46 -12.62 4.44
CA CYS A 20 -10.31 -12.74 5.32
C CYS A 20 -9.25 -11.66 5.04
N HIS A 21 -8.91 -11.41 3.78
CA HIS A 21 -7.98 -10.35 3.39
C HIS A 21 -8.52 -8.96 3.74
N LEU A 22 -9.80 -8.72 3.49
CA LEU A 22 -10.44 -7.45 3.82
C LEU A 22 -10.44 -7.19 5.33
N ASN A 23 -10.73 -8.21 6.12
CA ASN A 23 -10.66 -8.11 7.59
C ASN A 23 -9.25 -7.84 8.06
N TRP A 24 -8.24 -8.49 7.48
CA TRP A 24 -6.85 -8.26 7.81
C TRP A 24 -6.43 -6.81 7.54
N LEU A 25 -6.84 -6.25 6.40
CA LEU A 25 -6.58 -4.85 6.05
C LEU A 25 -7.19 -3.90 7.09
N LYS A 26 -8.41 -4.16 7.52
CA LYS A 26 -9.08 -3.35 8.54
C LYS A 26 -8.41 -3.45 9.91
N GLU A 27 -8.10 -4.67 10.35
CA GLU A 27 -7.66 -4.94 11.71
C GLU A 27 -6.17 -4.75 11.93
N ASN A 28 -5.36 -4.87 10.87
CA ASN A 28 -3.90 -4.82 10.97
C ASN A 28 -3.30 -3.65 10.18
N PHE A 29 -3.61 -3.52 8.90
CA PHE A 29 -2.93 -2.56 8.03
C PHE A 29 -3.45 -1.13 8.27
N ASN A 30 -4.74 -0.93 8.36
CA ASN A 30 -5.31 0.40 8.61
C ASN A 30 -4.81 1.03 9.92
N PRO A 31 -4.76 0.29 11.05
CA PRO A 31 -4.16 0.81 12.28
C PRO A 31 -2.68 1.17 12.14
N ILE A 32 -1.90 0.41 11.35
CA ILE A 32 -0.49 0.71 11.10
C ILE A 32 -0.35 2.05 10.38
N LEU A 33 -1.14 2.30 9.35
CA LEU A 33 -1.10 3.57 8.62
C LEU A 33 -1.47 4.75 9.53
N LYS A 34 -2.47 4.58 10.38
CA LYS A 34 -2.87 5.62 11.35
C LYS A 34 -1.76 5.89 12.37
N GLN A 35 -1.08 4.84 12.84
CA GLN A 35 0.03 4.99 13.78
C GLN A 35 1.22 5.69 13.12
N MET A 36 1.52 5.36 11.86
CA MET A 36 2.56 6.05 11.09
C MET A 36 2.26 7.55 10.98
N ASP A 37 1.02 7.90 10.63
CA ASP A 37 0.60 9.30 10.54
C ASP A 37 0.79 10.03 11.85
N LYS A 38 0.42 9.40 12.96
CA LYS A 38 0.57 9.96 14.30
C LYS A 38 2.05 10.17 14.67
N ASP A 39 2.90 9.19 14.41
CA ASP A 39 4.32 9.29 14.70
C ASP A 39 4.98 10.41 13.87
N LEU A 40 4.55 10.56 12.62
CA LEU A 40 5.06 11.58 11.71
C LEU A 40 4.60 13.01 12.04
N GLN A 41 3.66 13.17 12.96
CA GLN A 41 3.34 14.50 13.51
C GLN A 41 4.47 15.06 14.36
N GLU A 42 5.25 14.20 15.00
CA GLU A 42 6.30 14.59 15.94
C GLU A 42 7.68 14.65 15.28
N THR A 43 7.95 13.77 14.30
CA THR A 43 9.24 13.69 13.63
C THR A 43 9.06 13.68 12.10
N LYS A 44 10.09 14.14 11.39
CA LYS A 44 10.08 14.19 9.93
C LYS A 44 10.03 12.80 9.30
N TRP A 45 10.69 11.84 9.92
CA TRP A 45 10.75 10.44 9.50
C TRP A 45 10.17 9.53 10.59
N LEU A 46 9.96 8.26 10.31
CA LEU A 46 9.20 7.39 11.21
C LEU A 46 9.79 7.20 12.61
N ALA A 47 11.11 7.10 12.71
CA ALA A 47 11.76 6.86 14.01
C ALA A 47 12.47 8.09 14.57
N SER A 48 12.78 9.08 13.74
CA SER A 48 13.53 10.29 14.12
C SER A 48 13.40 11.38 13.07
N ASN A 49 14.16 12.46 13.23
CA ASN A 49 14.24 13.53 12.23
C ASN A 49 15.21 13.22 11.08
N GLU A 50 15.73 11.99 11.02
CA GLU A 50 16.61 11.52 9.96
C GLU A 50 16.02 10.29 9.28
N PHE A 51 16.22 10.17 7.96
CA PHE A 51 15.85 8.99 7.19
C PHE A 51 16.57 7.76 7.75
N GLY A 52 15.81 6.70 8.04
CA GLY A 52 16.33 5.54 8.70
C GLY A 52 15.70 4.22 8.29
N LEU A 53 16.06 3.17 9.02
CA LEU A 53 15.65 1.80 8.74
C LEU A 53 14.12 1.61 8.77
N ALA A 54 13.43 2.29 9.68
CA ALA A 54 11.96 2.21 9.75
C ALA A 54 11.31 2.69 8.45
N ASP A 55 11.82 3.77 7.88
CA ASP A 55 11.34 4.31 6.60
C ASP A 55 11.59 3.33 5.47
N VAL A 56 12.79 2.75 5.40
CA VAL A 56 13.16 1.73 4.41
C VAL A 56 12.26 0.50 4.53
N SER A 57 11.99 0.04 5.75
CA SER A 57 11.22 -1.18 6.00
C SER A 57 9.76 -1.07 5.59
N LEU A 58 9.15 0.09 5.75
CA LEU A 58 7.72 0.29 5.47
C LEU A 58 7.44 0.76 4.04
N THR A 59 8.45 1.27 3.34
CA THR A 59 8.31 1.74 1.95
C THR A 59 7.72 0.69 0.99
N PRO A 60 8.18 -0.58 0.97
CA PRO A 60 7.62 -1.56 0.05
C PRO A 60 6.13 -1.82 0.25
N TYR A 61 5.65 -1.81 1.48
CA TYR A 61 4.24 -2.03 1.79
C TYR A 61 3.37 -0.88 1.31
N VAL A 62 3.76 0.35 1.60
CA VAL A 62 3.05 1.55 1.14
C VAL A 62 3.10 1.65 -0.39
N ASN A 63 4.24 1.36 -0.99
CA ASN A 63 4.37 1.35 -2.45
C ASN A 63 3.43 0.34 -3.09
N ARG A 64 3.29 -0.85 -2.51
CA ARG A 64 2.37 -1.87 -3.04
C ARG A 64 0.93 -1.35 -3.05
N VAL A 65 0.49 -0.71 -1.99
CA VAL A 65 -0.86 -0.14 -1.91
C VAL A 65 -1.03 0.99 -2.93
N ALA A 66 -0.03 1.86 -3.08
CA ALA A 66 -0.05 2.92 -4.10
C ALA A 66 -0.14 2.34 -5.52
N MET A 67 0.62 1.29 -5.81
CA MET A 67 0.59 0.61 -7.12
C MET A 67 -0.76 -0.05 -7.42
N MET A 68 -1.50 -0.43 -6.39
CA MET A 68 -2.86 -0.98 -6.53
C MET A 68 -3.92 0.10 -6.74
N GLY A 69 -3.54 1.37 -6.85
CA GLY A 69 -4.48 2.46 -7.04
C GLY A 69 -5.25 2.85 -5.79
N MET A 70 -4.71 2.54 -4.61
CA MET A 70 -5.37 2.76 -3.32
C MET A 70 -4.75 3.90 -2.50
N SER A 71 -4.02 4.81 -3.15
CA SER A 71 -3.37 5.94 -2.47
C SER A 71 -4.35 6.88 -1.77
N GLU A 72 -5.62 6.89 -2.17
CA GLU A 72 -6.66 7.62 -1.46
C GLU A 72 -6.81 7.19 0.00
N TRP A 73 -6.25 6.05 0.38
CA TRP A 73 -6.26 5.59 1.77
C TRP A 73 -5.62 6.60 2.72
N TRP A 74 -4.59 7.30 2.25
CA TRP A 74 -3.93 8.38 3.02
C TRP A 74 -4.11 9.76 2.42
N GLU A 75 -4.33 9.89 1.14
CA GLU A 75 -4.55 11.19 0.49
C GLU A 75 -5.81 11.86 1.03
N GLY A 76 -5.64 13.04 1.61
CA GLY A 76 -6.75 13.80 2.20
C GLY A 76 -7.21 13.35 3.58
N ARG A 77 -6.71 12.23 4.10
CA ARG A 77 -7.11 11.68 5.41
C ARG A 77 -5.96 11.61 6.41
N LEU A 78 -4.79 11.21 5.95
CA LEU A 78 -3.58 11.05 6.76
C LEU A 78 -2.50 11.98 6.19
N PRO A 79 -2.54 13.27 6.52
CA PRO A 79 -1.71 14.27 5.85
C PRO A 79 -0.22 14.10 6.12
N TYR A 80 0.16 13.66 7.31
CA TYR A 80 1.57 13.44 7.65
C TYR A 80 2.14 12.22 6.93
N LEU A 81 1.34 11.15 6.83
CA LEU A 81 1.71 9.97 6.03
C LEU A 81 1.82 10.33 4.55
N SER A 82 0.88 11.11 4.03
CA SER A 82 0.91 11.58 2.65
C SER A 82 2.17 12.38 2.34
N ASN A 83 2.55 13.29 3.23
CA ASN A 83 3.78 14.07 3.08
C ASN A 83 5.04 13.19 3.18
N TRP A 84 5.05 12.24 4.08
CA TRP A 84 6.14 11.25 4.19
C TRP A 84 6.29 10.44 2.90
N TRP A 85 5.18 9.98 2.35
CA TRP A 85 5.19 9.21 1.09
C TRP A 85 5.75 10.04 -0.07
N ALA A 86 5.41 11.32 -0.14
CA ALA A 86 5.99 12.21 -1.14
C ALA A 86 7.52 12.33 -0.95
N ARG A 87 8.00 12.45 0.28
CA ARG A 87 9.44 12.52 0.57
C ARG A 87 10.17 11.22 0.22
N ILE A 88 9.55 10.06 0.49
CA ILE A 88 10.13 8.75 0.13
C ILE A 88 10.38 8.66 -1.37
N GLN A 89 9.44 9.11 -2.18
CA GLN A 89 9.57 9.08 -3.64
C GLN A 89 10.68 10.00 -4.16
N GLU A 90 11.10 10.98 -3.38
CA GLU A 90 12.21 11.89 -3.71
C GLU A 90 13.58 11.36 -3.27
N VAL A 91 13.64 10.30 -2.48
CA VAL A 91 14.90 9.68 -2.09
C VAL A 91 15.60 9.13 -3.34
N PRO A 92 16.89 9.50 -3.58
CA PRO A 92 17.56 9.17 -4.84
C PRO A 92 17.59 7.69 -5.21
N THR A 93 17.61 6.81 -4.21
CA THR A 93 17.64 5.36 -4.42
C THR A 93 16.25 4.73 -4.60
N PHE A 94 15.16 5.49 -4.49
CA PHE A 94 13.80 4.96 -4.62
C PHE A 94 13.59 4.31 -5.99
N GLN A 95 14.03 4.96 -7.06
CA GLN A 95 13.94 4.43 -8.42
C GLN A 95 14.64 3.07 -8.54
N SER A 96 15.92 3.00 -8.16
CA SER A 96 16.74 1.80 -8.33
C SER A 96 16.38 0.66 -7.34
N ALA A 97 15.94 1.01 -6.14
CA ALA A 97 15.63 0.02 -5.10
C ALA A 97 14.20 -0.52 -5.20
N ILE A 98 13.28 0.24 -5.74
CA ILE A 98 11.84 -0.09 -5.77
C ILE A 98 11.31 -0.16 -7.21
N LEU A 99 11.31 0.95 -7.93
CA LEU A 99 10.60 1.06 -9.21
C LEU A 99 11.22 0.23 -10.32
N ASP A 100 12.54 0.13 -10.37
CA ASP A 100 13.25 -0.66 -11.40
C ASP A 100 12.96 -2.16 -11.29
N TRP A 101 12.50 -2.62 -10.12
CA TRP A 101 12.12 -4.00 -9.88
C TRP A 101 10.64 -4.30 -10.19
N CYS A 102 9.90 -3.30 -10.63
CA CYS A 102 8.46 -3.41 -10.92
C CYS A 102 8.23 -3.31 -12.45
N PRO A 103 8.12 -4.45 -13.17
CA PRO A 103 7.82 -4.42 -14.59
C PRO A 103 6.49 -3.72 -14.87
N GLN A 104 6.39 -3.03 -16.01
CA GLN A 104 5.21 -2.25 -16.36
C GLN A 104 3.94 -3.09 -16.42
N ASP A 105 4.01 -4.31 -16.94
CA ASP A 105 2.87 -5.23 -17.02
C ASP A 105 2.36 -5.61 -15.62
N LEU A 106 3.25 -5.84 -14.66
CA LEU A 106 2.88 -6.10 -13.27
C LEU A 106 2.23 -4.87 -12.64
N THR A 107 2.78 -3.70 -12.88
CA THR A 107 2.22 -2.44 -12.37
C THR A 107 0.82 -2.19 -12.92
N ASP A 108 0.63 -2.41 -14.21
CA ASP A 108 -0.67 -2.26 -14.88
C ASP A 108 -1.71 -3.23 -14.30
N ASP A 109 -1.34 -4.50 -14.08
CA ASP A 109 -2.21 -5.50 -13.48
C ASP A 109 -2.61 -5.13 -12.05
N LEU A 110 -1.64 -4.70 -11.24
CA LEU A 110 -1.92 -4.30 -9.86
C LEU A 110 -2.87 -3.10 -9.81
N MET A 111 -2.66 -2.11 -10.65
CA MET A 111 -3.53 -0.93 -10.73
C MET A 111 -4.95 -1.32 -11.16
N ASN A 112 -5.07 -2.17 -12.17
CA ASN A 112 -6.36 -2.60 -12.69
C ASN A 112 -7.17 -3.38 -11.65
N PHE A 113 -6.58 -4.42 -11.05
CA PHE A 113 -7.27 -5.25 -10.05
C PHE A 113 -7.50 -4.51 -8.74
N GLY A 114 -6.53 -3.74 -8.29
CA GLY A 114 -6.63 -2.95 -7.08
C GLY A 114 -7.72 -1.89 -7.14
N SER A 115 -7.82 -1.18 -8.26
CA SER A 115 -8.84 -0.17 -8.46
C SER A 115 -10.26 -0.76 -8.40
N GLN A 116 -10.44 -1.98 -8.89
CA GLN A 116 -11.72 -2.69 -8.80
C GLN A 116 -12.08 -3.09 -7.37
N SER A 117 -11.09 -3.33 -6.54
CA SER A 117 -11.27 -3.75 -5.13
C SER A 117 -11.41 -2.57 -4.17
N TRP A 118 -10.98 -1.37 -4.58
CA TRP A 118 -10.92 -0.21 -3.70
C TRP A 118 -12.28 0.14 -3.06
N PRO A 119 -13.42 0.12 -3.76
CA PRO A 119 -14.72 0.40 -3.13
C PRO A 119 -15.04 -0.53 -1.95
N ASP A 120 -14.68 -1.80 -2.04
CA ASP A 120 -14.89 -2.76 -0.95
C ASP A 120 -13.97 -2.49 0.24
N VAL A 121 -12.71 -2.13 -0.04
CA VAL A 121 -11.75 -1.73 0.99
C VAL A 121 -12.22 -0.48 1.71
N GLN A 122 -12.70 0.54 0.99
CA GLN A 122 -13.25 1.77 1.56
C GLN A 122 -14.36 1.50 2.58
N LYS A 123 -15.27 0.63 2.24
CA LYS A 123 -16.38 0.28 3.14
C LYS A 123 -15.89 -0.36 4.43
N ILE A 124 -14.91 -1.24 4.33
CA ILE A 124 -14.39 -2.00 5.48
C ILE A 124 -13.58 -1.14 6.41
N ILE A 125 -12.78 -0.23 5.89
CA ILE A 125 -11.94 0.64 6.73
C ILE A 125 -12.69 1.85 7.29
N GLY A 126 -13.98 2.03 6.95
CA GLY A 126 -14.76 3.19 7.39
C GLY A 126 -14.29 4.48 6.75
N PHE A 127 -14.10 4.48 5.43
CA PHE A 127 -13.54 5.61 4.70
C PHE A 127 -14.41 6.87 4.79
N ASP A 128 -15.71 6.70 4.95
CA ASP A 128 -16.68 7.80 5.03
C ASP A 128 -16.85 8.37 6.45
N ASP A 129 -16.14 7.83 7.41
CA ASP A 129 -16.11 8.33 8.79
C ASP A 129 -14.99 9.41 8.97
#